data_b2d53995a86808e0d45d8217d5f09063
#
_entry.id   b2d53995a86808e0d45d8217d5f09063
#
_cell.length_a   1.000
_cell.length_b   1.000
_cell.length_c   1.000
_cell.angle_alpha   90.00
_cell.angle_beta   90.00
_cell.angle_gamma   90.00
#
_symmetry.space_group_name_H-M   'P 1'
#
loop_
_entity.id
_entity.type
_entity.pdbx_description
1 polymer ?
#
loop_
_entity_poly.entity_id
_entity_poly.type
_entity_poly.pdbx_seq_one_letter_code
_entity_poly.pdbx_strand_id
1 'polypeptide(L)'
;MNSGVTRPLLSRVADSLYWMARYMERAENVARLLEVNLHLQLDLPVDGNQWQPVIDTCGEAVKFLETYGEATQESVISFLAQDRDYPNSITSCLFAARENARSVRETISSEMWEHVNGIYLHVQQQYAKPAADLSPEIFRDLRLAGHMFQGITDATMSHNEAWHFVRLGRQMERTDKTSRLLDVKYFMLLPTATRIGTPYDDLLWSAVLKSVSGFEMYRQTRGKITPREVVNFLVLDKDFPRSIRHSIARAVDSLAVIADGNACESARLLGQLRLELDEMDVDQMILSGLHEFLDNLQLRLNAVGAGLQRDFFVLRSLQSQSQTQSVGGV
;
A
#
# COMPACT_ATOMS: atom_id res chain seq x y z
N MET A 1 -33.59 3.83 25.35
CA MET A 1 -32.38 3.38 24.63
C MET A 1 -31.69 4.64 24.14
N ASN A 2 -30.64 5.10 24.80
CA ASN A 2 -29.89 6.28 24.37
C ASN A 2 -29.14 5.94 23.09
N SER A 3 -29.60 6.41 21.96
CA SER A 3 -28.79 6.49 20.76
C SER A 3 -27.69 7.51 21.03
N GLY A 4 -26.53 7.03 21.50
CA GLY A 4 -25.34 7.86 21.64
C GLY A 4 -25.01 8.43 20.27
N VAL A 5 -25.22 9.73 20.11
CA VAL A 5 -24.73 10.47 18.95
C VAL A 5 -23.21 10.36 18.99
N THR A 6 -22.66 9.40 18.24
CA THR A 6 -21.22 9.32 18.02
C THR A 6 -20.81 10.61 17.32
N ARG A 7 -20.06 11.47 18.01
CA ARG A 7 -19.50 12.67 17.37
C ARG A 7 -18.57 12.21 16.24
N PRO A 8 -18.71 12.76 15.03
CA PRO A 8 -17.82 12.40 13.93
C PRO A 8 -16.37 12.71 14.31
N LEU A 9 -15.46 11.87 13.84
CA LEU A 9 -14.03 12.01 14.08
C LEU A 9 -13.54 13.36 13.54
N LEU A 10 -12.64 14.02 14.26
CA LEU A 10 -12.03 15.26 13.78
C LEU A 10 -11.22 14.98 12.51
N SER A 11 -11.37 15.81 11.48
CA SER A 11 -10.69 15.66 10.16
C SER A 11 -9.18 15.38 10.31
N ARG A 12 -8.49 16.10 11.22
CA ARG A 12 -7.07 15.88 11.50
C ARG A 12 -6.78 14.49 12.07
N VAL A 13 -7.66 13.95 12.90
CA VAL A 13 -7.49 12.61 13.48
C VAL A 13 -7.71 11.55 12.40
N ALA A 14 -8.74 11.72 11.57
CA ALA A 14 -9.02 10.85 10.42
C ALA A 14 -7.83 10.79 9.45
N ASP A 15 -7.30 11.96 9.08
CA ASP A 15 -6.11 12.11 8.23
C ASP A 15 -4.89 11.38 8.80
N SER A 16 -4.59 11.62 10.08
CA SER A 16 -3.45 11.00 10.75
C SER A 16 -3.58 9.48 10.84
N LEU A 17 -4.75 8.92 11.12
CA LEU A 17 -5.00 7.48 11.17
C LEU A 17 -4.84 6.83 9.78
N TYR A 18 -5.40 7.47 8.76
CA TYR A 18 -5.29 7.02 7.38
C TYR A 18 -3.84 6.99 6.91
N TRP A 19 -3.09 8.07 7.10
CA TRP A 19 -1.70 8.16 6.67
C TRP A 19 -0.74 7.30 7.51
N MET A 20 -0.98 7.17 8.82
CA MET A 20 -0.23 6.23 9.65
C MET A 20 -0.27 4.82 9.06
N ALA A 21 -1.45 4.34 8.70
CA ALA A 21 -1.62 3.01 8.14
C ALA A 21 -1.00 2.88 6.74
N ARG A 22 -1.11 3.92 5.89
CA ARG A 22 -0.45 3.95 4.59
C ARG A 22 1.07 3.86 4.72
N TYR A 23 1.67 4.63 5.61
CA TYR A 23 3.11 4.63 5.81
C TYR A 23 3.63 3.30 6.38
N MET A 24 2.90 2.68 7.31
CA MET A 24 3.24 1.34 7.82
C MET A 24 3.18 0.27 6.72
N GLU A 25 2.12 0.24 5.92
CA GLU A 25 1.97 -0.69 4.79
C GLU A 25 3.04 -0.42 3.70
N ARG A 26 3.39 0.86 3.45
CA ARG A 26 4.44 1.24 2.50
C ARG A 26 5.82 0.75 2.95
N ALA A 27 6.18 0.98 4.20
CA ALA A 27 7.45 0.51 4.76
C ALA A 27 7.55 -1.02 4.70
N GLU A 28 6.46 -1.73 5.02
CA GLU A 28 6.39 -3.20 4.92
C GLU A 28 6.57 -3.68 3.47
N ASN A 29 5.91 -3.03 2.49
CA ASN A 29 6.02 -3.42 1.09
C ASN A 29 7.43 -3.18 0.53
N VAL A 30 8.07 -2.06 0.87
CA VAL A 30 9.46 -1.79 0.47
C VAL A 30 10.41 -2.82 1.09
N ALA A 31 10.26 -3.11 2.39
CA ALA A 31 11.07 -4.13 3.06
C ALA A 31 10.95 -5.51 2.40
N ARG A 32 9.72 -5.92 2.07
CA ARG A 32 9.46 -7.18 1.38
C ARG A 32 10.06 -7.22 -0.02
N LEU A 33 9.97 -6.13 -0.77
CA LEU A 33 10.55 -6.02 -2.10
C LEU A 33 12.08 -6.20 -2.03
N LEU A 34 12.74 -5.57 -1.06
CA LEU A 34 14.19 -5.71 -0.82
C LEU A 34 14.54 -7.13 -0.37
N GLU A 35 13.80 -7.71 0.60
CA GLU A 35 14.00 -9.08 1.09
C GLU A 35 13.94 -10.10 -0.07
N VAL A 36 12.90 -10.03 -0.89
CA VAL A 36 12.72 -10.96 -2.02
C VAL A 36 13.79 -10.77 -3.08
N ASN A 37 14.21 -9.53 -3.36
CA ASN A 37 15.24 -9.28 -4.36
C ASN A 37 16.64 -9.76 -3.90
N LEU A 38 16.93 -9.63 -2.60
CA LEU A 38 18.15 -10.21 -2.00
C LEU A 38 18.19 -11.73 -2.14
N HIS A 39 17.07 -12.42 -1.87
CA HIS A 39 16.99 -13.87 -2.07
C HIS A 39 17.07 -14.26 -3.54
N LEU A 40 16.40 -13.52 -4.42
CA LEU A 40 16.42 -13.79 -5.86
C LEU A 40 17.84 -13.72 -6.45
N GLN A 41 18.67 -12.80 -5.94
CA GLN A 41 20.05 -12.67 -6.36
C GLN A 41 20.91 -13.91 -6.07
N LEU A 42 20.56 -14.70 -5.04
CA LEU A 42 21.26 -15.95 -4.72
C LEU A 42 20.90 -17.07 -5.69
N ASP A 43 19.73 -17.01 -6.30
CA ASP A 43 19.19 -18.07 -7.15
C ASP A 43 19.41 -17.81 -8.66
N LEU A 44 19.74 -16.57 -9.05
CA LEU A 44 19.91 -16.18 -10.44
C LEU A 44 21.41 -16.08 -10.84
N PRO A 45 21.76 -16.45 -12.09
CA PRO A 45 23.10 -16.20 -12.61
C PRO A 45 23.41 -14.70 -12.67
N VAL A 46 24.67 -14.35 -12.53
CA VAL A 46 25.20 -12.97 -12.34
C VAL A 46 24.93 -12.02 -13.55
N ASP A 47 24.40 -12.52 -14.65
CA ASP A 47 24.23 -11.77 -15.89
C ASP A 47 22.94 -10.93 -15.89
N GLY A 48 23.02 -9.70 -15.38
CA GLY A 48 21.96 -8.70 -15.49
C GLY A 48 21.83 -7.77 -14.29
N ASN A 49 21.44 -6.52 -14.52
CA ASN A 49 21.15 -5.58 -13.43
C ASN A 49 19.77 -5.91 -12.80
N GLN A 50 19.79 -6.74 -11.75
CA GLN A 50 18.59 -7.18 -11.02
C GLN A 50 17.98 -6.11 -10.11
N TRP A 51 18.70 -5.01 -9.86
CA TRP A 51 18.29 -3.95 -8.95
C TRP A 51 17.54 -2.81 -9.64
N GLN A 52 17.80 -2.57 -10.92
CA GLN A 52 17.07 -1.54 -11.68
C GLN A 52 15.54 -1.73 -11.61
N PRO A 53 15.00 -2.95 -11.79
CA PRO A 53 13.58 -3.20 -11.67
C PRO A 53 12.95 -2.87 -10.32
N VAL A 54 13.73 -2.92 -9.26
CA VAL A 54 13.26 -2.53 -7.91
C VAL A 54 13.00 -1.03 -7.86
N ILE A 55 13.92 -0.23 -8.45
CA ILE A 55 13.76 1.22 -8.57
C ILE A 55 12.59 1.58 -9.48
N ASP A 56 12.46 0.92 -10.62
CA ASP A 56 11.36 1.16 -11.57
C ASP A 56 9.99 0.91 -10.91
N THR A 57 9.87 -0.15 -10.07
CA THR A 57 8.65 -0.42 -9.30
C THR A 57 8.28 0.71 -8.32
N CYS A 58 9.28 1.47 -7.85
CA CYS A 58 9.05 2.60 -6.94
C CYS A 58 8.63 3.88 -7.65
N GLY A 59 8.81 3.97 -8.98
CA GLY A 59 8.41 5.12 -9.80
C GLY A 59 9.33 6.33 -9.68
N GLU A 60 10.56 6.17 -9.17
CA GLU A 60 11.48 7.28 -8.87
C GLU A 60 12.85 7.09 -9.55
N ALA A 61 12.87 6.44 -10.72
CA ALA A 61 14.10 6.12 -11.43
C ALA A 61 14.96 7.35 -11.75
N VAL A 62 14.35 8.48 -12.11
CA VAL A 62 15.06 9.72 -12.43
C VAL A 62 15.78 10.27 -11.20
N LYS A 63 15.06 10.45 -10.10
CA LYS A 63 15.62 10.94 -8.83
C LYS A 63 16.74 10.03 -8.30
N PHE A 64 16.52 8.71 -8.40
CA PHE A 64 17.52 7.73 -8.01
C PHE A 64 18.79 7.88 -8.84
N LEU A 65 18.66 7.94 -10.17
CA LEU A 65 19.80 8.07 -11.08
C LEU A 65 20.62 9.33 -10.81
N GLU A 66 19.95 10.46 -10.58
CA GLU A 66 20.59 11.74 -10.27
C GLU A 66 21.37 11.72 -8.95
N THR A 67 20.90 10.97 -7.95
CA THR A 67 21.47 10.97 -6.59
C THR A 67 22.48 9.85 -6.38
N TYR A 68 22.17 8.65 -6.89
CA TYR A 68 22.93 7.42 -6.61
C TYR A 68 23.61 6.81 -7.83
N GLY A 69 23.25 7.21 -9.05
CA GLY A 69 23.81 6.68 -10.29
C GLY A 69 23.32 5.28 -10.59
N GLU A 70 24.24 4.30 -10.65
CA GLU A 70 23.89 2.93 -11.02
C GLU A 70 23.12 2.19 -9.92
N ALA A 71 22.13 1.38 -10.32
CA ALA A 71 21.33 0.55 -9.42
C ALA A 71 22.12 -0.69 -9.00
N THR A 72 22.88 -0.58 -7.93
CA THR A 72 23.54 -1.67 -7.22
C THR A 72 22.74 -2.09 -5.99
N GLN A 73 23.07 -3.22 -5.39
CA GLN A 73 22.48 -3.60 -4.11
C GLN A 73 22.60 -2.50 -3.06
N GLU A 74 23.80 -1.96 -2.89
CA GLU A 74 24.10 -0.95 -1.88
C GLU A 74 23.35 0.36 -2.15
N SER A 75 23.39 0.88 -3.38
CA SER A 75 22.72 2.13 -3.74
C SER A 75 21.21 2.05 -3.62
N VAL A 76 20.61 0.90 -4.03
CA VAL A 76 19.17 0.68 -3.93
C VAL A 76 18.71 0.52 -2.48
N ILE A 77 19.45 -0.22 -1.65
CA ILE A 77 19.16 -0.33 -0.22
C ILE A 77 19.32 1.04 0.46
N SER A 78 20.38 1.79 0.17
CA SER A 78 20.56 3.14 0.70
C SER A 78 19.36 4.03 0.38
N PHE A 79 18.93 4.08 -0.88
CA PHE A 79 17.82 4.91 -1.33
C PHE A 79 16.47 4.48 -0.73
N LEU A 80 16.12 3.19 -0.86
CA LEU A 80 14.81 2.70 -0.46
C LEU A 80 14.65 2.48 1.04
N ALA A 81 15.74 2.22 1.76
CA ALA A 81 15.66 1.94 3.19
C ALA A 81 16.11 3.11 4.06
N GLN A 82 17.24 3.77 3.74
CA GLN A 82 17.91 4.68 4.66
C GLN A 82 17.73 6.17 4.32
N ASP A 83 17.49 6.51 3.06
CA ASP A 83 17.43 7.90 2.59
C ASP A 83 16.27 8.67 3.26
N ARG A 84 16.63 9.74 3.99
CA ARG A 84 15.65 10.61 4.68
C ARG A 84 15.03 11.66 3.77
N ASP A 85 15.69 11.99 2.66
CA ASP A 85 15.23 12.95 1.68
C ASP A 85 14.29 12.32 0.64
N TYR A 86 14.25 10.98 0.63
CA TYR A 86 13.26 10.22 -0.14
C TYR A 86 12.00 9.93 0.71
N PRO A 87 10.86 10.56 0.43
CA PRO A 87 9.66 10.45 1.28
C PRO A 87 9.10 9.04 1.40
N ASN A 88 9.39 8.16 0.44
CA ASN A 88 8.90 6.78 0.40
C ASN A 88 9.94 5.76 0.89
N SER A 89 11.09 6.18 1.41
CA SER A 89 12.04 5.28 2.07
C SER A 89 11.43 4.67 3.33
N ILE A 90 11.93 3.52 3.76
CA ILE A 90 11.50 2.87 5.01
C ILE A 90 11.66 3.83 6.19
N THR A 91 12.81 4.51 6.28
CA THR A 91 13.10 5.48 7.37
C THR A 91 12.08 6.63 7.38
N SER A 92 11.82 7.25 6.25
CA SER A 92 10.86 8.37 6.13
C SER A 92 9.43 7.93 6.39
N CYS A 93 9.04 6.75 5.89
CA CYS A 93 7.72 6.18 6.15
C CYS A 93 7.50 5.88 7.64
N LEU A 94 8.46 5.24 8.31
CA LEU A 94 8.31 4.92 9.73
C LEU A 94 8.35 6.18 10.61
N PHE A 95 9.14 7.19 10.23
CA PHE A 95 9.10 8.50 10.88
C PHE A 95 7.70 9.14 10.76
N ALA A 96 7.16 9.20 9.53
CA ALA A 96 5.83 9.75 9.28
C ALA A 96 4.72 8.96 9.98
N ALA A 97 4.79 7.62 9.97
CA ALA A 97 3.85 6.76 10.70
C ALA A 97 3.86 7.05 12.20
N ARG A 98 5.06 7.17 12.79
CA ARG A 98 5.24 7.50 14.21
C ARG A 98 4.69 8.88 14.57
N GLU A 99 4.97 9.90 13.77
CA GLU A 99 4.45 11.25 14.04
C GLU A 99 2.92 11.31 13.93
N ASN A 100 2.34 10.62 12.96
CA ASN A 100 0.89 10.45 12.87
C ASN A 100 0.33 9.72 14.10
N ALA A 101 0.92 8.57 14.50
CA ALA A 101 0.52 7.84 15.71
C ALA A 101 0.61 8.72 16.96
N ARG A 102 1.69 9.52 17.09
CA ARG A 102 1.89 10.45 18.21
C ARG A 102 0.77 11.50 18.32
N SER A 103 0.29 12.00 17.16
CA SER A 103 -0.75 13.03 17.11
C SER A 103 -2.14 12.50 17.49
N VAL A 104 -2.36 11.19 17.47
CA VAL A 104 -3.66 10.53 17.72
C VAL A 104 -3.60 9.50 18.87
N ARG A 105 -2.67 9.63 19.80
CA ARG A 105 -2.44 8.66 20.90
C ARG A 105 -3.70 8.36 21.72
N GLU A 106 -4.59 9.32 21.86
CA GLU A 106 -5.86 9.15 22.58
C GLU A 106 -6.91 8.32 21.81
N THR A 107 -6.65 8.08 20.52
CA THR A 107 -7.57 7.35 19.63
C THR A 107 -7.11 5.93 19.34
N ILE A 108 -5.81 5.66 19.44
CA ILE A 108 -5.20 4.34 19.23
C ILE A 108 -4.92 3.65 20.56
N SER A 109 -4.71 2.31 20.52
CA SER A 109 -4.31 1.57 21.73
C SER A 109 -2.86 1.86 22.13
N SER A 110 -2.53 1.63 23.42
CA SER A 110 -1.16 1.75 23.92
C SER A 110 -0.23 0.80 23.18
N GLU A 111 -0.67 -0.43 22.92
CA GLU A 111 0.09 -1.45 22.18
C GLU A 111 0.40 -1.00 20.75
N MET A 112 -0.55 -0.34 20.07
CA MET A 112 -0.32 0.19 18.74
C MET A 112 0.75 1.30 18.76
N TRP A 113 0.64 2.24 19.71
CA TRP A 113 1.67 3.28 19.87
C TRP A 113 3.04 2.69 20.17
N GLU A 114 3.13 1.77 21.13
CA GLU A 114 4.37 1.12 21.51
C GLU A 114 5.00 0.38 20.33
N HIS A 115 4.19 -0.33 19.57
CA HIS A 115 4.65 -1.04 18.38
C HIS A 115 5.21 -0.09 17.29
N VAL A 116 4.44 0.95 16.92
CA VAL A 116 4.88 1.92 15.89
C VAL A 116 6.14 2.67 16.34
N ASN A 117 6.19 3.10 17.60
CA ASN A 117 7.36 3.78 18.15
C ASN A 117 8.56 2.83 18.27
N GLY A 118 8.34 1.59 18.71
CA GLY A 118 9.38 0.58 18.87
C GLY A 118 10.06 0.22 17.56
N ILE A 119 9.30 -0.03 16.51
CA ILE A 119 9.88 -0.36 15.20
C ILE A 119 10.64 0.83 14.58
N TYR A 120 10.14 2.05 14.77
CA TYR A 120 10.88 3.24 14.35
C TYR A 120 12.24 3.35 15.04
N LEU A 121 12.30 3.17 16.37
CA LEU A 121 13.55 3.24 17.13
C LEU A 121 14.50 2.10 16.75
N HIS A 122 13.97 0.89 16.54
CA HIS A 122 14.76 -0.25 16.09
C HIS A 122 15.43 0.04 14.73
N VAL A 123 14.66 0.53 13.77
CA VAL A 123 15.19 0.86 12.44
C VAL A 123 16.21 2.00 12.50
N GLN A 124 15.97 3.04 13.29
CA GLN A 124 16.95 4.12 13.48
C GLN A 124 18.29 3.60 14.00
N GLN A 125 18.27 2.64 14.92
CA GLN A 125 19.50 2.02 15.45
C GLN A 125 20.20 1.15 14.40
N GLN A 126 19.48 0.33 13.65
CA GLN A 126 20.07 -0.55 12.64
C GLN A 126 20.58 0.25 11.43
N TYR A 127 19.84 1.26 10.98
CA TYR A 127 20.17 2.06 9.80
C TYR A 127 21.21 3.17 10.08
N ALA A 128 21.76 3.22 11.28
CA ALA A 128 22.99 3.98 11.55
C ALA A 128 24.23 3.34 10.91
N LYS A 129 24.13 2.07 10.47
CA LYS A 129 25.19 1.34 9.76
C LYS A 129 25.12 1.63 8.25
N PRO A 130 26.24 1.50 7.51
CA PRO A 130 26.21 1.54 6.04
C PRO A 130 25.28 0.47 5.45
N ALA A 131 24.70 0.74 4.27
CA ALA A 131 23.80 -0.20 3.61
C ALA A 131 24.44 -1.57 3.33
N ALA A 132 25.73 -1.58 3.02
CA ALA A 132 26.48 -2.82 2.81
C ALA A 132 26.57 -3.72 4.05
N ASP A 133 26.47 -3.13 5.25
CA ASP A 133 26.57 -3.84 6.54
C ASP A 133 25.20 -4.19 7.13
N LEU A 134 24.11 -3.89 6.42
CA LEU A 134 22.75 -4.24 6.87
C LEU A 134 22.51 -5.73 6.71
N SER A 135 22.13 -6.37 7.82
CA SER A 135 21.69 -7.76 7.78
C SER A 135 20.35 -7.89 7.03
N PRO A 136 20.20 -8.87 6.12
CA PRO A 136 18.93 -9.12 5.43
C PRO A 136 17.74 -9.37 6.36
N GLU A 137 18.01 -9.86 7.59
CA GLU A 137 16.98 -10.13 8.60
C GLU A 137 16.18 -8.88 8.98
N ILE A 138 16.77 -7.67 8.85
CA ILE A 138 16.04 -6.44 9.15
C ILE A 138 14.80 -6.26 8.27
N PHE A 139 14.86 -6.66 7.02
CA PHE A 139 13.71 -6.57 6.10
C PHE A 139 12.63 -7.58 6.45
N ARG A 140 13.01 -8.79 6.87
CA ARG A 140 12.08 -9.77 7.42
C ARG A 140 11.40 -9.26 8.70
N ASP A 141 12.15 -8.66 9.61
CA ASP A 141 11.62 -8.13 10.87
C ASP A 141 10.64 -6.97 10.60
N LEU A 142 10.94 -6.12 9.63
CA LEU A 142 10.03 -5.06 9.18
C LEU A 142 8.73 -5.61 8.56
N ARG A 143 8.83 -6.65 7.75
CA ARG A 143 7.65 -7.34 7.21
C ARG A 143 6.79 -7.93 8.31
N LEU A 144 7.40 -8.59 9.30
CA LEU A 144 6.69 -9.13 10.47
C LEU A 144 6.08 -8.02 11.33
N ALA A 145 6.76 -6.88 11.47
CA ALA A 145 6.23 -5.72 12.17
C ALA A 145 4.97 -5.16 11.49
N GLY A 146 4.91 -5.17 10.15
CA GLY A 146 3.70 -4.81 9.40
C GLY A 146 2.53 -5.76 9.69
N HIS A 147 2.77 -7.07 9.76
CA HIS A 147 1.75 -8.05 10.15
C HIS A 147 1.31 -7.85 11.61
N MET A 148 2.25 -7.57 12.52
CA MET A 148 1.95 -7.29 13.92
C MET A 148 1.13 -6.02 14.07
N PHE A 149 1.45 -4.94 13.34
CA PHE A 149 0.65 -3.72 13.31
C PHE A 149 -0.80 -4.00 12.94
N GLN A 150 -1.03 -4.85 11.93
CA GLN A 150 -2.37 -5.27 11.55
C GLN A 150 -3.06 -6.06 12.67
N GLY A 151 -2.38 -7.05 13.25
CA GLY A 151 -2.93 -7.87 14.34
C GLY A 151 -3.29 -7.03 15.58
N ILE A 152 -2.43 -6.09 15.98
CA ILE A 152 -2.69 -5.16 17.09
C ILE A 152 -3.89 -4.28 16.75
N THR A 153 -3.97 -3.71 15.54
CA THR A 153 -5.12 -2.90 15.10
C THR A 153 -6.43 -3.66 15.27
N ASP A 154 -6.49 -4.89 14.76
CA ASP A 154 -7.71 -5.68 14.75
C ASP A 154 -8.07 -6.22 16.16
N ALA A 155 -7.08 -6.45 17.04
CA ALA A 155 -7.28 -7.00 18.38
C ALA A 155 -7.53 -5.96 19.48
N THR A 156 -7.06 -4.73 19.31
CA THR A 156 -7.03 -3.75 20.41
C THR A 156 -7.80 -2.46 20.16
N MET A 157 -8.16 -2.16 18.89
CA MET A 157 -9.02 -1.02 18.57
C MET A 157 -10.47 -1.44 18.47
N SER A 158 -11.38 -0.63 18.99
CA SER A 158 -12.80 -0.78 18.66
C SER A 158 -13.00 -0.57 17.17
N HIS A 159 -13.81 -1.44 16.52
CA HIS A 159 -14.08 -1.37 15.08
C HIS A 159 -15.08 -0.24 14.74
N ASN A 160 -14.75 0.96 15.18
CA ASN A 160 -15.47 2.21 14.94
C ASN A 160 -14.89 2.96 13.74
N GLU A 161 -15.31 4.20 13.53
CA GLU A 161 -14.84 5.07 12.44
C GLU A 161 -13.30 5.17 12.38
N ALA A 162 -12.61 5.28 13.53
CA ALA A 162 -11.15 5.35 13.60
C ALA A 162 -10.47 4.10 13.04
N TRP A 163 -10.95 2.93 13.41
CA TRP A 163 -10.46 1.65 12.88
C TRP A 163 -10.68 1.55 11.36
N HIS A 164 -11.83 2.03 10.88
CA HIS A 164 -12.13 2.02 9.44
C HIS A 164 -11.20 2.95 8.65
N PHE A 165 -10.77 4.11 9.19
CA PHE A 165 -9.75 4.94 8.55
C PHE A 165 -8.38 4.25 8.47
N VAL A 166 -7.95 3.56 9.52
CA VAL A 166 -6.71 2.75 9.51
C VAL A 166 -6.81 1.65 8.44
N ARG A 167 -7.93 0.93 8.41
CA ARG A 167 -8.16 -0.13 7.42
C ARG A 167 -8.20 0.42 5.99
N LEU A 168 -8.90 1.52 5.76
CA LEU A 168 -8.99 2.19 4.47
C LEU A 168 -7.61 2.59 3.95
N GLY A 169 -6.79 3.26 4.77
CA GLY A 169 -5.43 3.65 4.41
C GLY A 169 -4.58 2.46 4.00
N ARG A 170 -4.60 1.39 4.78
CA ARG A 170 -3.90 0.14 4.47
C ARG A 170 -4.34 -0.46 3.13
N GLN A 171 -5.64 -0.56 2.86
CA GLN A 171 -6.14 -1.17 1.63
C GLN A 171 -5.83 -0.33 0.39
N MET A 172 -5.92 0.98 0.49
CA MET A 172 -5.54 1.90 -0.60
C MET A 172 -4.05 1.77 -0.95
N GLU A 173 -3.17 1.74 0.06
CA GLU A 173 -1.73 1.55 -0.18
C GLU A 173 -1.41 0.18 -0.77
N ARG A 174 -2.06 -0.86 -0.27
CA ARG A 174 -1.89 -2.24 -0.75
C ARG A 174 -2.28 -2.39 -2.21
N THR A 175 -3.41 -1.80 -2.62
CA THR A 175 -3.85 -1.78 -4.02
C THR A 175 -2.80 -1.08 -4.90
N ASP A 176 -2.32 0.10 -4.51
CA ASP A 176 -1.30 0.85 -5.25
C ASP A 176 0.00 0.04 -5.39
N LYS A 177 0.48 -0.57 -4.32
CA LYS A 177 1.74 -1.33 -4.38
C LYS A 177 1.64 -2.62 -5.18
N THR A 178 0.50 -3.33 -5.09
CA THR A 178 0.28 -4.53 -5.91
C THR A 178 0.19 -4.18 -7.40
N SER A 179 -0.48 -3.08 -7.75
CA SER A 179 -0.57 -2.64 -9.15
C SER A 179 0.78 -2.27 -9.74
N ARG A 180 1.60 -1.49 -9.02
CA ARG A 180 2.95 -1.09 -9.47
C ARG A 180 3.90 -2.28 -9.59
N LEU A 181 3.88 -3.19 -8.62
CA LEU A 181 4.70 -4.39 -8.67
C LEU A 181 4.36 -5.24 -9.90
N LEU A 182 3.06 -5.43 -10.16
CA LEU A 182 2.61 -6.22 -11.31
C LEU A 182 2.96 -5.53 -12.62
N ASP A 183 2.75 -4.23 -12.72
CA ASP A 183 3.02 -3.43 -13.91
C ASP A 183 4.48 -3.55 -14.36
N VAL A 184 5.42 -3.20 -13.48
CA VAL A 184 6.84 -3.26 -13.80
C VAL A 184 7.30 -4.68 -14.11
N LYS A 185 6.88 -5.66 -13.31
CA LYS A 185 7.32 -7.04 -13.49
C LYS A 185 6.71 -7.70 -14.72
N TYR A 186 5.46 -7.39 -15.06
CA TYR A 186 4.83 -7.90 -16.27
C TYR A 186 5.60 -7.45 -17.52
N PHE A 187 5.96 -6.17 -17.62
CA PHE A 187 6.75 -5.64 -18.74
C PHE A 187 8.13 -6.26 -18.85
N MET A 188 8.79 -6.43 -17.73
CA MET A 188 10.13 -7.01 -17.69
C MET A 188 10.16 -8.49 -18.00
N LEU A 189 9.07 -9.19 -17.65
CA LEU A 189 8.92 -10.63 -17.80
C LEU A 189 8.21 -11.01 -19.11
N LEU A 190 7.76 -10.06 -19.93
CA LEU A 190 7.31 -10.25 -21.30
C LEU A 190 8.47 -10.03 -22.31
N PRO A 191 9.61 -10.66 -22.16
CA PRO A 191 10.72 -10.43 -23.06
C PRO A 191 10.66 -11.44 -24.16
N THR A 192 11.06 -11.04 -25.32
CA THR A 192 11.42 -11.93 -26.43
C THR A 192 10.83 -13.35 -26.35
N ALA A 193 10.04 -13.74 -27.32
CA ALA A 193 9.32 -15.03 -27.45
C ALA A 193 10.16 -16.31 -27.10
N THR A 194 11.46 -16.17 -26.96
CA THR A 194 12.42 -17.24 -26.68
C THR A 194 12.56 -17.63 -25.19
N ARG A 195 11.99 -16.85 -24.24
CA ARG A 195 12.13 -17.11 -22.79
C ARG A 195 10.82 -17.50 -22.08
N ILE A 196 9.69 -17.45 -22.78
CA ILE A 196 8.38 -17.79 -22.18
C ILE A 196 8.33 -19.28 -21.84
N GLY A 197 8.00 -19.62 -20.59
CA GLY A 197 7.87 -21.01 -20.12
C GLY A 197 9.20 -21.71 -19.81
N THR A 198 10.28 -20.95 -19.61
CA THR A 198 11.55 -21.48 -19.11
C THR A 198 11.55 -21.56 -17.57
N PRO A 199 12.40 -22.39 -16.93
CA PRO A 199 12.58 -22.38 -15.48
C PRO A 199 12.95 -21.00 -14.91
N TYR A 200 13.59 -20.16 -15.70
CA TYR A 200 13.93 -18.79 -15.35
C TYR A 200 12.66 -17.90 -15.22
N ASP A 201 11.72 -18.04 -16.12
CA ASP A 201 10.43 -17.35 -16.09
C ASP A 201 9.60 -17.74 -14.85
N ASP A 202 9.54 -19.04 -14.55
CA ASP A 202 8.88 -19.55 -13.33
C ASP A 202 9.50 -18.99 -12.05
N LEU A 203 10.83 -18.82 -12.00
CA LEU A 203 11.53 -18.24 -10.86
C LEU A 203 11.16 -16.77 -10.65
N LEU A 204 11.14 -16.00 -11.73
CA LEU A 204 10.78 -14.57 -11.68
C LEU A 204 9.31 -14.35 -11.27
N TRP A 205 8.37 -15.12 -11.82
CA TRP A 205 6.97 -15.06 -11.39
C TRP A 205 6.78 -15.54 -9.95
N SER A 206 7.57 -16.52 -9.51
CA SER A 206 7.63 -16.91 -8.08
C SER A 206 8.07 -15.74 -7.20
N ALA A 207 9.07 -14.97 -7.65
CA ALA A 207 9.52 -13.77 -6.92
C ALA A 207 8.42 -12.69 -6.85
N VAL A 208 7.65 -12.49 -7.92
CA VAL A 208 6.47 -11.58 -7.90
C VAL A 208 5.47 -12.03 -6.84
N LEU A 209 5.10 -13.31 -6.84
CA LEU A 209 4.17 -13.87 -5.86
C LEU A 209 4.72 -13.79 -4.42
N LYS A 210 6.02 -14.04 -4.21
CA LYS A 210 6.69 -13.88 -2.92
C LYS A 210 6.68 -12.40 -2.46
N SER A 211 6.83 -11.45 -3.39
CA SER A 211 6.79 -10.00 -3.10
C SER A 211 5.45 -9.50 -2.59
N VAL A 212 4.38 -10.29 -2.73
CA VAL A 212 3.07 -10.03 -2.12
C VAL A 212 2.69 -11.08 -1.06
N SER A 213 3.62 -11.94 -0.62
CA SER A 213 3.34 -13.10 0.25
C SER A 213 2.21 -14.00 -0.27
N GLY A 214 2.10 -14.14 -1.58
CA GLY A 214 1.02 -14.87 -2.24
C GLY A 214 1.41 -16.24 -2.80
N PHE A 215 2.69 -16.60 -2.74
CA PHE A 215 3.22 -17.78 -3.43
C PHE A 215 2.55 -19.10 -2.98
N GLU A 216 2.43 -19.31 -1.67
CA GLU A 216 1.83 -20.53 -1.11
C GLU A 216 0.33 -20.61 -1.43
N MET A 217 -0.40 -19.52 -1.28
CA MET A 217 -1.84 -19.45 -1.57
C MET A 217 -2.13 -19.63 -3.06
N TYR A 218 -1.29 -19.03 -3.90
CA TYR A 218 -1.34 -19.24 -5.34
C TYR A 218 -1.17 -20.73 -5.69
N ARG A 219 -0.13 -21.37 -5.18
CA ARG A 219 0.13 -22.80 -5.45
C ARG A 219 -0.98 -23.73 -4.99
N GLN A 220 -1.64 -23.42 -3.88
CA GLN A 220 -2.78 -24.20 -3.38
C GLN A 220 -4.01 -24.09 -4.28
N THR A 221 -4.21 -22.92 -4.92
CA THR A 221 -5.44 -22.65 -5.68
C THR A 221 -5.28 -22.78 -7.20
N ARG A 222 -4.09 -22.52 -7.75
CA ARG A 222 -3.85 -22.42 -9.20
C ARG A 222 -2.88 -23.47 -9.76
N GLY A 223 -1.98 -24.01 -8.95
CA GLY A 223 -1.02 -25.06 -9.33
C GLY A 223 0.14 -24.53 -10.14
N LYS A 224 0.08 -24.62 -11.49
CA LYS A 224 1.18 -24.18 -12.37
C LYS A 224 1.28 -22.64 -12.44
N ILE A 225 2.50 -22.13 -12.39
CA ILE A 225 2.76 -20.70 -12.55
C ILE A 225 2.69 -20.33 -14.04
N THR A 226 1.79 -19.42 -14.40
CA THR A 226 1.72 -18.81 -15.73
C THR A 226 1.45 -17.32 -15.58
N PRO A 227 1.94 -16.45 -16.50
CA PRO A 227 1.69 -15.01 -16.44
C PRO A 227 0.20 -14.67 -16.27
N ARG A 228 -0.65 -15.32 -17.09
CA ARG A 228 -2.10 -15.14 -17.05
C ARG A 228 -2.72 -15.43 -15.68
N GLU A 229 -2.35 -16.58 -15.08
CA GLU A 229 -2.91 -16.97 -13.78
C GLU A 229 -2.34 -16.13 -12.63
N VAL A 230 -1.09 -15.65 -12.74
CA VAL A 230 -0.53 -14.71 -11.75
C VAL A 230 -1.27 -13.36 -11.83
N VAL A 231 -1.52 -12.84 -13.02
CA VAL A 231 -2.33 -11.62 -13.22
C VAL A 231 -3.74 -11.83 -12.65
N ASN A 232 -4.41 -12.94 -13.00
CA ASN A 232 -5.74 -13.26 -12.48
C ASN A 232 -5.76 -13.30 -10.94
N PHE A 233 -4.78 -13.93 -10.33
CA PHE A 233 -4.67 -14.04 -8.87
C PHE A 233 -4.38 -12.69 -8.21
N LEU A 234 -3.47 -11.89 -8.74
CA LEU A 234 -3.09 -10.61 -8.13
C LEU A 234 -4.10 -9.49 -8.38
N VAL A 235 -4.85 -9.57 -9.49
CA VAL A 235 -5.83 -8.54 -9.80
C VAL A 235 -7.23 -8.93 -9.35
N LEU A 236 -7.71 -10.14 -9.70
CA LEU A 236 -9.13 -10.51 -9.63
C LEU A 236 -9.50 -11.50 -8.51
N ASP A 237 -8.53 -12.07 -7.79
CA ASP A 237 -8.86 -13.01 -6.71
C ASP A 237 -9.62 -12.28 -5.58
N LYS A 238 -10.78 -12.84 -5.20
CA LYS A 238 -11.67 -12.24 -4.19
C LYS A 238 -11.26 -12.53 -2.75
N ASP A 239 -10.49 -13.59 -2.54
CA ASP A 239 -10.18 -14.14 -1.22
C ASP A 239 -8.74 -13.81 -0.79
N PHE A 240 -7.82 -13.61 -1.75
CA PHE A 240 -6.43 -13.30 -1.45
C PHE A 240 -6.28 -11.86 -0.92
N PRO A 241 -5.79 -11.65 0.32
CA PRO A 241 -5.81 -10.35 1.00
C PRO A 241 -4.99 -9.24 0.32
N ARG A 242 -4.09 -9.59 -0.62
CA ARG A 242 -3.27 -8.62 -1.36
C ARG A 242 -3.62 -8.54 -2.84
N SER A 243 -4.71 -9.18 -3.27
CA SER A 243 -5.24 -8.91 -4.60
C SER A 243 -5.85 -7.51 -4.66
N ILE A 244 -5.84 -6.92 -5.84
CA ILE A 244 -6.43 -5.59 -6.10
C ILE A 244 -7.94 -5.62 -5.78
N ARG A 245 -8.66 -6.62 -6.31
CA ARG A 245 -10.11 -6.78 -6.10
C ARG A 245 -10.48 -6.90 -4.63
N HIS A 246 -9.79 -7.76 -3.87
CA HIS A 246 -10.03 -7.92 -2.42
C HIS A 246 -9.79 -6.61 -1.68
N SER A 247 -8.64 -5.95 -1.95
CA SER A 247 -8.28 -4.71 -1.28
C SER A 247 -9.29 -3.59 -1.56
N ILE A 248 -9.73 -3.42 -2.81
CA ILE A 248 -10.78 -2.45 -3.17
C ILE A 248 -12.10 -2.78 -2.48
N ALA A 249 -12.52 -4.05 -2.45
CA ALA A 249 -13.75 -4.44 -1.76
C ALA A 249 -13.69 -4.06 -0.26
N ARG A 250 -12.56 -4.35 0.42
CA ARG A 250 -12.37 -3.99 1.83
C ARG A 250 -12.29 -2.47 2.06
N ALA A 251 -11.74 -1.72 1.11
CA ALA A 251 -11.74 -0.26 1.16
C ALA A 251 -13.16 0.31 1.02
N VAL A 252 -13.96 -0.22 0.10
CA VAL A 252 -15.39 0.14 -0.06
C VAL A 252 -16.17 -0.14 1.22
N ASP A 253 -16.01 -1.33 1.81
CA ASP A 253 -16.68 -1.69 3.07
C ASP A 253 -16.35 -0.69 4.20
N SER A 254 -15.06 -0.28 4.32
CA SER A 254 -14.65 0.69 5.33
C SER A 254 -15.21 2.08 5.04
N LEU A 255 -15.16 2.51 3.79
CA LEU A 255 -15.64 3.83 3.40
C LEU A 255 -17.16 3.96 3.52
N ALA A 256 -17.91 2.88 3.32
CA ALA A 256 -19.36 2.86 3.54
C ALA A 256 -19.73 3.14 5.02
N VAL A 257 -18.95 2.58 5.96
CA VAL A 257 -19.13 2.87 7.40
C VAL A 257 -18.73 4.31 7.75
N ILE A 258 -17.59 4.80 7.21
CA ILE A 258 -17.12 6.17 7.43
C ILE A 258 -18.12 7.19 6.89
N ALA A 259 -18.68 6.94 5.71
CA ALA A 259 -19.65 7.85 5.09
C ALA A 259 -21.00 7.89 5.82
N ASP A 260 -21.34 6.87 6.59
CA ASP A 260 -22.58 6.75 7.38
C ASP A 260 -23.84 7.17 6.58
N GLY A 261 -23.95 6.66 5.36
CA GLY A 261 -25.05 6.95 4.44
C GLY A 261 -24.98 8.32 3.73
N ASN A 262 -23.97 9.14 4.02
CA ASN A 262 -23.77 10.40 3.32
C ASN A 262 -23.18 10.19 1.93
N ALA A 263 -23.68 10.88 0.94
CA ALA A 263 -23.09 10.89 -0.40
C ALA A 263 -21.75 11.62 -0.38
N CYS A 264 -20.68 10.93 -0.76
CA CYS A 264 -19.35 11.52 -0.90
C CYS A 264 -18.68 11.05 -2.21
N GLU A 265 -17.81 11.90 -2.74
CA GLU A 265 -17.17 11.66 -4.03
C GLU A 265 -16.25 10.44 -4.00
N SER A 266 -15.48 10.31 -2.94
CA SER A 266 -14.57 9.19 -2.75
C SER A 266 -15.29 7.83 -2.74
N ALA A 267 -16.46 7.74 -2.09
CA ALA A 267 -17.25 6.50 -2.07
C ALA A 267 -17.81 6.16 -3.46
N ARG A 268 -18.25 7.16 -4.23
CA ARG A 268 -18.72 6.96 -5.61
C ARG A 268 -17.59 6.43 -6.51
N LEU A 269 -16.42 7.07 -6.46
CA LEU A 269 -15.26 6.68 -7.27
C LEU A 269 -14.78 5.27 -6.92
N LEU A 270 -14.66 4.96 -5.63
CA LEU A 270 -14.21 3.66 -5.17
C LEU A 270 -15.23 2.55 -5.45
N GLY A 271 -16.53 2.86 -5.32
CA GLY A 271 -17.62 1.97 -5.69
C GLY A 271 -17.65 1.61 -7.18
N GLN A 272 -17.36 2.57 -8.05
CA GLN A 272 -17.21 2.32 -9.50
C GLN A 272 -16.03 1.37 -9.80
N LEU A 273 -14.87 1.58 -9.15
CA LEU A 273 -13.73 0.67 -9.30
C LEU A 273 -14.08 -0.76 -8.88
N ARG A 274 -14.83 -0.93 -7.79
CA ARG A 274 -15.26 -2.24 -7.32
C ARG A 274 -16.15 -2.94 -8.34
N LEU A 275 -17.19 -2.27 -8.85
CA LEU A 275 -18.12 -2.84 -9.83
C LEU A 275 -17.38 -3.30 -11.09
N GLU A 276 -16.48 -2.50 -11.62
CA GLU A 276 -15.68 -2.85 -12.79
C GLU A 276 -14.80 -4.09 -12.55
N LEU A 277 -14.13 -4.16 -11.38
CA LEU A 277 -13.32 -5.33 -11.01
C LEU A 277 -14.17 -6.59 -10.77
N ASP A 278 -15.42 -6.44 -10.34
CA ASP A 278 -16.33 -7.56 -10.11
C ASP A 278 -16.82 -8.18 -11.43
N GLU A 279 -16.89 -7.40 -12.51
CA GLU A 279 -17.31 -7.82 -13.85
C GLU A 279 -16.13 -8.13 -14.80
N MET A 280 -14.90 -7.81 -14.39
CA MET A 280 -13.71 -7.90 -15.23
C MET A 280 -13.30 -9.34 -15.51
N ASP A 281 -12.97 -9.60 -16.80
CA ASP A 281 -12.35 -10.84 -17.24
C ASP A 281 -10.85 -10.66 -17.49
N VAL A 282 -10.04 -11.63 -17.06
CA VAL A 282 -8.57 -11.55 -17.17
C VAL A 282 -8.08 -11.55 -18.62
N ASP A 283 -8.73 -12.32 -19.50
CA ASP A 283 -8.31 -12.40 -20.89
C ASP A 283 -8.61 -11.10 -21.63
N GLN A 284 -9.76 -10.48 -21.35
CA GLN A 284 -10.08 -9.16 -21.89
C GLN A 284 -9.10 -8.09 -21.37
N MET A 285 -8.74 -8.14 -20.07
CA MET A 285 -7.76 -7.21 -19.49
C MET A 285 -6.39 -7.32 -20.17
N ILE A 286 -5.90 -8.53 -20.40
CA ILE A 286 -4.61 -8.76 -21.06
C ILE A 286 -4.67 -8.33 -22.54
N LEU A 287 -5.75 -8.64 -23.24
CA LEU A 287 -5.94 -8.27 -24.65
C LEU A 287 -6.08 -6.75 -24.86
N SER A 288 -6.70 -6.04 -23.93
CA SER A 288 -6.85 -4.58 -24.01
C SER A 288 -5.62 -3.80 -23.52
N GLY A 289 -4.61 -4.49 -22.96
CA GLY A 289 -3.39 -3.91 -22.43
C GLY A 289 -3.39 -3.86 -20.91
N LEU A 290 -2.61 -4.77 -20.30
CA LEU A 290 -2.51 -4.81 -18.83
C LEU A 290 -1.87 -3.55 -18.25
N HIS A 291 -0.89 -2.98 -18.94
CA HIS A 291 -0.24 -1.74 -18.49
C HIS A 291 -1.23 -0.57 -18.43
N GLU A 292 -1.93 -0.35 -19.54
CA GLU A 292 -2.92 0.71 -19.67
C GLU A 292 -4.00 0.57 -18.59
N PHE A 293 -4.39 -0.67 -18.28
CA PHE A 293 -5.33 -0.95 -17.19
C PHE A 293 -4.73 -0.57 -15.83
N LEU A 294 -3.50 -1.00 -15.53
CA LEU A 294 -2.85 -0.74 -14.24
C LEU A 294 -2.53 0.75 -14.05
N ASP A 295 -2.11 1.43 -15.10
CA ASP A 295 -1.85 2.88 -15.09
C ASP A 295 -3.14 3.67 -14.84
N ASN A 296 -4.22 3.33 -15.56
CA ASN A 296 -5.55 3.90 -15.32
C ASN A 296 -6.03 3.65 -13.89
N LEU A 297 -5.83 2.44 -13.35
CA LEU A 297 -6.17 2.11 -11.97
C LEU A 297 -5.43 3.03 -10.99
N GLN A 298 -4.12 3.26 -11.18
CA GLN A 298 -3.32 4.14 -10.33
C GLN A 298 -3.81 5.60 -10.38
N LEU A 299 -4.14 6.10 -11.56
CA LEU A 299 -4.75 7.44 -11.71
C LEU A 299 -6.08 7.56 -10.95
N ARG A 300 -6.93 6.53 -11.03
CA ARG A 300 -8.22 6.49 -10.32
C ARG A 300 -8.04 6.36 -8.80
N LEU A 301 -7.05 5.61 -8.32
CA LEU A 301 -6.69 5.58 -6.89
C LEU A 301 -6.25 6.95 -6.39
N ASN A 302 -5.49 7.70 -7.18
CA ASN A 302 -5.13 9.08 -6.86
C ASN A 302 -6.37 9.99 -6.81
N ALA A 303 -7.33 9.83 -7.72
CA ALA A 303 -8.59 10.56 -7.71
C ALA A 303 -9.43 10.23 -6.45
N VAL A 304 -9.48 8.95 -6.03
CA VAL A 304 -10.11 8.55 -4.76
C VAL A 304 -9.41 9.21 -3.59
N GLY A 305 -8.06 9.24 -3.55
CA GLY A 305 -7.28 9.92 -2.52
C GLY A 305 -7.60 11.42 -2.43
N ALA A 306 -7.69 12.10 -3.58
CA ALA A 306 -8.10 13.51 -3.64
C ALA A 306 -9.55 13.70 -3.17
N GLY A 307 -10.44 12.75 -3.47
CA GLY A 307 -11.82 12.72 -2.94
C GLY A 307 -11.84 12.61 -1.42
N LEU A 308 -11.10 11.66 -0.85
CA LEU A 308 -10.97 11.48 0.61
C LEU A 308 -10.48 12.74 1.31
N GLN A 309 -9.51 13.43 0.71
CA GLN A 309 -8.99 14.71 1.21
C GLN A 309 -10.13 15.75 1.33
N ARG A 310 -10.93 15.91 0.28
CA ARG A 310 -12.05 16.85 0.26
C ARG A 310 -13.19 16.43 1.19
N ASP A 311 -13.53 15.16 1.21
CA ASP A 311 -14.69 14.64 1.93
C ASP A 311 -14.46 14.62 3.44
N PHE A 312 -13.22 14.28 3.92
CA PHE A 312 -13.00 13.95 5.32
C PHE A 312 -11.83 14.69 5.98
N PHE A 313 -10.78 15.13 5.25
CA PHE A 313 -9.54 15.64 5.85
C PHE A 313 -9.44 17.17 5.86
N VAL A 314 -10.09 17.84 4.91
CA VAL A 314 -10.16 19.32 4.91
C VAL A 314 -11.25 19.78 5.90
N LEU A 315 -10.89 20.70 6.79
CA LEU A 315 -11.88 21.38 7.64
C LEU A 315 -12.88 22.11 6.73
N ARG A 316 -14.12 21.64 6.68
CA ARG A 316 -15.21 22.43 6.08
C ARG A 316 -15.32 23.71 6.90
N SER A 317 -14.99 24.86 6.31
CA SER A 317 -15.36 26.14 6.88
C SER A 317 -16.86 26.11 7.12
N LEU A 318 -17.29 26.29 8.38
CA LEU A 318 -18.68 26.40 8.74
C LEU A 318 -19.30 27.46 7.83
N GLN A 319 -20.10 27.03 6.89
CA GLN A 319 -20.95 27.97 6.13
C GLN A 319 -21.76 28.72 7.18
N SER A 320 -21.52 30.02 7.25
CA SER A 320 -22.24 30.94 8.09
C SER A 320 -23.72 30.64 7.96
N GLN A 321 -24.33 30.09 9.03
CA GLN A 321 -25.76 30.15 9.20
C GLN A 321 -26.12 31.65 9.26
N SER A 322 -26.59 32.19 8.15
CA SER A 322 -27.26 33.48 8.12
C SER A 322 -28.51 33.34 8.98
N GLN A 323 -28.42 33.76 10.25
CA GLN A 323 -29.59 34.02 11.08
C GLN A 323 -30.32 35.19 10.45
N THR A 324 -31.36 34.90 9.69
CA THR A 324 -32.37 35.88 9.34
C THR A 324 -33.18 36.17 10.61
N GLN A 325 -32.75 37.16 11.37
CA GLN A 325 -33.64 37.77 12.38
C GLN A 325 -34.76 38.47 11.65
N SER A 326 -35.94 37.86 11.65
CA SER A 326 -37.18 38.55 11.34
C SER A 326 -37.45 39.51 12.50
N VAL A 327 -37.13 40.77 12.28
CA VAL A 327 -37.63 41.87 13.11
C VAL A 327 -39.13 42.00 12.83
N GLY A 328 -39.94 41.48 13.73
CA GLY A 328 -41.36 41.81 13.77
C GLY A 328 -41.52 43.27 14.22
N GLY A 329 -41.94 44.09 13.30
CA GLY A 329 -42.44 45.45 13.59
C GLY A 329 -43.91 45.38 13.89
N VAL A 330 -44.28 46.06 14.93
CA VAL A 330 -45.64 46.42 15.47
C VAL A 330 -46.57 46.95 14.40
#